data_bda88627cb9baae4c8eed95360d8be5d
#
_entry.id   bda88627cb9baae4c8eed95360d8be5d
#
_cell.length_a   1.000
_cell.length_b   1.000
_cell.length_c   1.000
_cell.angle_alpha   90.00
_cell.angle_beta   90.00
_cell.angle_gamma   90.00
#
_symmetry.space_group_name_H-M   'P 1'
#
loop_
_entity.id
_entity.type
_entity.pdbx_description
1 polymer ?
#
loop_
_entity_poly.entity_id
_entity_poly.type
_entity_poly.pdbx_seq_one_letter_code
_entity_poly.pdbx_strand_id
1 'polypeptide(L)'
;MAERVEVLRGPASVLYGSNAMGGVINIVTRQLHEEGVKTNLNLGYGSFNTLQSEVTNRIRKGGFTSLISGSYNRTDGHRRNMGFEQYGGYAKLGYEFSPYWNIRGDVNVTHFNASQPGEVTDPMIDADQSITRGMTSVAVENRYERTSGAVSFFYNWGDHWINDGYTANPDDKNSPKPYRFDSHDDMMGISLSLIHI
;
A
#
# COMPACT_ATOMS: atom_id res chain seq x y z
N MET A 1 -10.83 -0.39 -5.51
CA MET A 1 -10.07 0.88 -5.40
C MET A 1 -9.37 1.27 -6.70
N ALA A 2 -8.58 0.40 -7.33
CA ALA A 2 -7.92 0.70 -8.61
C ALA A 2 -8.93 0.86 -9.75
N GLU A 3 -8.68 1.81 -10.66
CA GLU A 3 -9.37 1.96 -11.94
C GLU A 3 -8.63 1.18 -13.03
N ARG A 4 -7.32 1.37 -13.09
CA ARG A 4 -6.43 0.65 -13.99
C ARG A 4 -5.03 0.50 -13.41
N VAL A 5 -4.30 -0.46 -13.93
CA VAL A 5 -2.89 -0.68 -13.62
C VAL A 5 -2.10 -0.52 -14.92
N GLU A 6 -1.13 0.35 -14.89
CA GLU A 6 -0.22 0.62 -16.00
C GLU A 6 1.13 0.01 -15.69
N VAL A 7 1.67 -0.77 -16.61
CA VAL A 7 2.98 -1.43 -16.45
C VAL A 7 3.95 -0.89 -17.50
N LEU A 8 4.94 -0.15 -17.03
CA LEU A 8 6.09 0.26 -17.82
C LEU A 8 7.18 -0.80 -17.66
N ARG A 9 7.58 -1.42 -18.76
CA ARG A 9 8.67 -2.42 -18.79
C ARG A 9 9.95 -1.74 -19.26
N GLY A 10 11.04 -2.01 -18.57
CA GLY A 10 12.35 -1.45 -18.88
C GLY A 10 12.73 -0.27 -17.96
N PRO A 11 13.93 0.26 -18.11
CA PRO A 11 14.46 1.31 -17.25
C PRO A 11 13.67 2.61 -17.38
N ALA A 12 13.12 3.07 -16.28
CA ALA A 12 12.34 4.29 -16.18
C ALA A 12 12.86 5.24 -15.07
N SER A 13 14.12 5.06 -14.69
CA SER A 13 14.74 5.78 -13.56
C SER A 13 14.76 7.31 -13.74
N VAL A 14 14.79 7.78 -14.97
CA VAL A 14 14.76 9.22 -15.29
C VAL A 14 13.46 9.89 -14.81
N LEU A 15 12.35 9.16 -14.90
CA LEU A 15 11.01 9.67 -14.55
C LEU A 15 10.56 9.27 -13.13
N TYR A 16 10.99 8.09 -12.65
CA TYR A 16 10.47 7.47 -11.44
C TYR A 16 11.53 7.18 -10.36
N GLY A 17 12.75 7.68 -10.56
CA GLY A 17 13.84 7.54 -9.60
C GLY A 17 14.65 6.26 -9.71
N SER A 18 15.73 6.16 -8.94
CA SER A 18 16.76 5.10 -9.04
C SER A 18 16.24 3.67 -8.90
N ASN A 19 15.13 3.47 -8.21
CA ASN A 19 14.55 2.14 -8.01
C ASN A 19 13.77 1.61 -9.22
N ALA A 20 13.55 2.42 -10.24
CA ALA A 20 12.79 2.05 -11.44
C ALA A 20 13.67 1.47 -12.57
N MET A 21 14.73 0.73 -12.24
CA MET A 21 15.64 0.11 -13.22
C MET A 21 14.99 -1.03 -14.02
N GLY A 22 14.12 -1.81 -13.42
CA GLY A 22 13.43 -2.96 -14.04
C GLY A 22 12.07 -2.63 -14.64
N GLY A 23 11.49 -1.49 -14.27
CA GLY A 23 10.16 -1.05 -14.68
C GLY A 23 9.38 -0.37 -13.58
N VAL A 24 8.15 0.03 -13.92
CA VAL A 24 7.23 0.74 -13.02
C VAL A 24 5.83 0.13 -13.13
N ILE A 25 5.18 -0.04 -12.00
CA ILE A 25 3.76 -0.34 -11.91
C ILE A 25 3.07 0.90 -11.37
N ASN A 26 2.24 1.53 -12.19
CA ASN A 26 1.44 2.69 -11.80
C ASN A 26 -0.01 2.27 -11.57
N ILE A 27 -0.51 2.50 -10.36
CA ILE A 27 -1.90 2.18 -9.99
C ILE A 27 -2.71 3.47 -10.01
N VAL A 28 -3.60 3.58 -10.99
CA VAL A 28 -4.51 4.71 -11.09
C VAL A 28 -5.77 4.40 -10.28
N THR A 29 -6.05 5.25 -9.29
CA THR A 29 -7.25 5.10 -8.45
C THR A 29 -8.47 5.68 -9.13
N ARG A 30 -9.63 5.03 -8.93
CA ARG A 30 -10.92 5.52 -9.44
C ARG A 30 -11.24 6.91 -8.89
N GLN A 31 -11.66 7.77 -9.77
CA GLN A 31 -12.16 9.10 -9.42
C GLN A 31 -13.67 9.18 -9.66
N LEU A 32 -14.33 10.06 -8.94
CA LEU A 32 -15.71 10.43 -9.22
C LEU A 32 -15.66 11.63 -10.19
N HIS A 33 -16.18 11.45 -11.41
CA HIS A 33 -16.16 12.50 -12.43
C HIS A 33 -17.37 13.44 -12.28
N GLU A 34 -18.48 12.91 -11.76
CA GLU A 34 -19.71 13.64 -11.50
C GLU A 34 -19.80 14.04 -10.02
N GLU A 35 -20.50 15.14 -9.74
CA GLU A 35 -20.77 15.54 -8.36
C GLU A 35 -21.61 14.49 -7.63
N GLY A 36 -21.28 14.28 -6.37
CA GLY A 36 -22.01 13.34 -5.53
C GLY A 36 -21.15 12.60 -4.53
N VAL A 37 -21.79 11.64 -3.88
CA VAL A 37 -21.20 10.73 -2.91
C VAL A 37 -21.45 9.30 -3.34
N LYS A 38 -20.41 8.47 -3.37
CA LYS A 38 -20.54 7.05 -3.67
C LYS A 38 -19.79 6.22 -2.64
N THR A 39 -20.55 5.34 -1.96
CA THR A 39 -19.98 4.40 -0.99
C THR A 39 -20.12 2.98 -1.54
N ASN A 40 -19.03 2.22 -1.45
CA ASN A 40 -19.02 0.80 -1.77
C ASN A 40 -18.59 0.03 -0.51
N LEU A 41 -19.27 -1.08 -0.26
CA LEU A 41 -18.95 -2.04 0.78
C LEU A 41 -18.77 -3.41 0.13
N ASN A 42 -17.64 -4.03 0.36
CA ASN A 42 -17.35 -5.40 -0.04
C ASN A 42 -17.15 -6.24 1.22
N LEU A 43 -17.87 -7.35 1.30
CA LEU A 43 -17.74 -8.33 2.38
C LEU A 43 -17.61 -9.72 1.77
N GLY A 44 -16.63 -10.47 2.23
CA GLY A 44 -16.41 -11.85 1.83
C GLY A 44 -16.11 -12.70 3.05
N TYR A 45 -16.68 -13.91 3.09
CA TYR A 45 -16.38 -14.91 4.10
C TYR A 45 -16.14 -16.26 3.42
N GLY A 46 -15.13 -16.97 3.86
CA GLY A 46 -14.71 -18.24 3.25
C GLY A 46 -14.16 -19.25 4.24
N SER A 47 -13.61 -20.32 3.69
CA SER A 47 -12.98 -21.40 4.45
C SER A 47 -11.86 -20.86 5.35
N PHE A 48 -11.53 -21.63 6.40
CA PHE A 48 -10.48 -21.28 7.37
C PHE A 48 -10.73 -19.95 8.09
N ASN A 49 -12.00 -19.62 8.34
CA ASN A 49 -12.40 -18.39 8.98
C ASN A 49 -11.89 -17.13 8.23
N THR A 50 -11.77 -17.23 6.91
CA THR A 50 -11.32 -16.13 6.07
C THR A 50 -12.41 -15.09 6.00
N LEU A 51 -12.10 -13.87 6.45
CA LEU A 51 -12.94 -12.69 6.35
C LEU A 51 -12.20 -11.63 5.54
N GLN A 52 -12.90 -11.06 4.57
CA GLN A 52 -12.44 -9.91 3.80
C GLN A 52 -13.48 -8.82 3.89
N SER A 53 -13.07 -7.63 4.24
CA SER A 53 -13.95 -6.47 4.28
C SER A 53 -13.24 -5.24 3.75
N GLU A 54 -13.94 -4.46 2.95
CA GLU A 54 -13.49 -3.19 2.42
C GLU A 54 -14.66 -2.22 2.35
N VAL A 55 -14.48 -1.03 2.88
CA VAL A 55 -15.38 0.10 2.67
C VAL A 55 -14.62 1.19 1.93
N THR A 56 -15.24 1.75 0.88
CA THR A 56 -14.68 2.87 0.12
C THR A 56 -15.74 3.93 -0.05
N ASN A 57 -15.43 5.15 0.37
CA ASN A 57 -16.24 6.33 0.15
C ASN A 57 -15.54 7.29 -0.82
N ARG A 58 -16.30 7.84 -1.77
CA ARG A 58 -15.83 8.83 -2.75
C ARG A 58 -16.78 10.00 -2.77
N ILE A 59 -16.24 11.19 -2.76
CA ILE A 59 -17.00 12.45 -2.78
C ILE A 59 -16.41 13.33 -3.87
N ARG A 60 -17.27 13.97 -4.65
CA ARG A 60 -16.94 15.13 -5.49
C ARG A 60 -17.96 16.23 -5.24
N LYS A 61 -17.48 17.43 -4.92
CA LYS A 61 -18.33 18.62 -4.73
C LYS A 61 -17.55 19.86 -5.17
N GLY A 62 -17.96 20.45 -6.28
CA GLY A 62 -17.20 21.53 -6.90
C GLY A 62 -15.76 21.12 -7.21
N GLY A 63 -14.80 21.92 -6.77
CA GLY A 63 -13.37 21.60 -6.90
C GLY A 63 -12.86 20.54 -5.93
N PHE A 64 -13.62 20.14 -4.92
CA PHE A 64 -13.19 19.17 -3.90
C PHE A 64 -13.46 17.73 -4.34
N THR A 65 -12.44 16.88 -4.16
CA THR A 65 -12.53 15.42 -4.35
C THR A 65 -11.95 14.70 -3.14
N SER A 66 -12.60 13.61 -2.74
CA SER A 66 -12.05 12.69 -1.75
C SER A 66 -12.30 11.24 -2.11
N LEU A 67 -11.36 10.38 -1.73
CA LEU A 67 -11.49 8.94 -1.71
C LEU A 67 -10.91 8.45 -0.39
N ILE A 68 -11.75 7.82 0.43
CA ILE A 68 -11.35 7.24 1.71
C ILE A 68 -11.73 5.76 1.69
N SER A 69 -10.80 4.90 2.05
CA SER A 69 -11.03 3.45 2.11
C SER A 69 -10.43 2.86 3.38
N GLY A 70 -11.15 1.92 3.97
CA GLY A 70 -10.68 1.08 5.04
C GLY A 70 -10.87 -0.38 4.69
N SER A 71 -9.92 -1.23 5.05
CA SER A 71 -10.00 -2.67 4.81
C SER A 71 -9.54 -3.47 6.02
N TYR A 72 -10.15 -4.63 6.19
CA TYR A 72 -9.75 -5.63 7.17
C TYR A 72 -9.83 -7.01 6.54
N ASN A 73 -8.75 -7.75 6.63
CA ASN A 73 -8.65 -9.11 6.11
C ASN A 73 -8.07 -10.02 7.18
N ARG A 74 -8.62 -11.22 7.33
CA ARG A 74 -8.07 -12.23 8.23
C ARG A 74 -8.29 -13.63 7.66
N THR A 75 -7.45 -14.57 8.06
CA THR A 75 -7.65 -16.01 7.87
C THR A 75 -6.88 -16.78 8.93
N ASP A 76 -7.42 -17.91 9.36
CA ASP A 76 -6.70 -18.82 10.25
C ASP A 76 -5.72 -19.73 9.47
N GLY A 77 -5.81 -19.73 8.11
CA GLY A 77 -5.01 -20.57 7.25
C GLY A 77 -5.46 -22.04 7.23
N HIS A 78 -4.96 -22.81 6.27
CA HIS A 78 -5.35 -24.22 6.09
C HIS A 78 -4.57 -25.20 6.99
N ARG A 79 -3.62 -24.71 7.80
CA ARG A 79 -2.86 -25.50 8.78
C ARG A 79 -2.46 -24.65 9.99
N ARG A 80 -1.93 -25.29 11.03
CA ARG A 80 -1.50 -24.62 12.26
C ARG A 80 -0.40 -23.60 11.96
N ASN A 81 -0.36 -22.51 12.73
CA ASN A 81 0.63 -21.42 12.63
C ASN A 81 0.65 -20.77 11.24
N MET A 82 -0.52 -20.60 10.62
CA MET A 82 -0.67 -19.96 9.31
C MET A 82 -1.68 -18.79 9.36
N GLY A 83 -1.88 -18.24 10.54
CA GLY A 83 -2.77 -17.09 10.74
C GLY A 83 -2.24 -15.85 10.01
N PHE A 84 -3.16 -15.08 9.45
CA PHE A 84 -2.90 -13.80 8.84
C PHE A 84 -4.01 -12.82 9.21
N GLU A 85 -3.62 -11.60 9.54
CA GLU A 85 -4.53 -10.50 9.82
C GLU A 85 -3.95 -9.20 9.26
N GLN A 86 -4.78 -8.41 8.59
CA GLN A 86 -4.34 -7.17 7.94
C GLN A 86 -5.39 -6.07 8.12
N TYR A 87 -4.90 -4.88 8.43
CA TYR A 87 -5.65 -3.63 8.46
C TYR A 87 -5.08 -2.70 7.39
N GLY A 88 -5.96 -2.06 6.62
CA GLY A 88 -5.56 -1.09 5.61
C GLY A 88 -6.38 0.18 5.69
N GLY A 89 -5.71 1.31 5.57
CA GLY A 89 -6.33 2.63 5.47
C GLY A 89 -5.76 3.41 4.31
N TYR A 90 -6.62 4.01 3.51
CA TYR A 90 -6.23 4.88 2.41
C TYR A 90 -7.11 6.12 2.38
N ALA A 91 -6.48 7.28 2.27
CA ALA A 91 -7.19 8.54 2.03
C ALA A 91 -6.48 9.31 0.93
N LYS A 92 -7.27 9.84 -0.01
CA LYS A 92 -6.82 10.75 -1.06
C LYS A 92 -7.76 11.94 -1.11
N LEU A 93 -7.19 13.13 -1.03
CA LEU A 93 -7.91 14.40 -1.10
C LEU A 93 -7.37 15.20 -2.28
N GLY A 94 -8.25 15.90 -2.96
CA GLY A 94 -7.89 16.80 -4.05
C GLY A 94 -8.74 18.06 -4.02
N TYR A 95 -8.16 19.16 -4.46
CA TYR A 95 -8.85 20.43 -4.62
C TYR A 95 -8.39 21.16 -5.87
N GLU A 96 -9.34 21.43 -6.77
CA GLU A 96 -9.17 22.24 -7.96
C GLU A 96 -9.50 23.70 -7.60
N PHE A 97 -8.48 24.54 -7.34
CA PHE A 97 -8.70 25.94 -6.95
C PHE A 97 -8.78 26.91 -8.16
N SER A 98 -8.47 26.39 -9.34
CA SER A 98 -8.76 27.06 -10.61
C SER A 98 -8.82 26.04 -11.75
N PRO A 99 -9.26 26.42 -12.97
CA PRO A 99 -9.22 25.53 -14.14
C PRO A 99 -7.80 25.06 -14.51
N TYR A 100 -6.78 25.73 -14.00
CA TYR A 100 -5.38 25.48 -14.33
C TYR A 100 -4.57 24.89 -13.20
N TRP A 101 -5.06 24.93 -11.96
CA TRP A 101 -4.30 24.53 -10.79
C TRP A 101 -5.07 23.60 -9.88
N ASN A 102 -4.43 22.53 -9.48
CA ASN A 102 -4.96 21.62 -8.46
C ASN A 102 -3.88 21.25 -7.44
N ILE A 103 -4.33 20.85 -6.27
CA ILE A 103 -3.52 20.21 -5.24
C ILE A 103 -4.16 18.86 -4.91
N ARG A 104 -3.33 17.87 -4.70
CA ARG A 104 -3.76 16.56 -4.21
C ARG A 104 -2.80 16.04 -3.16
N GLY A 105 -3.34 15.29 -2.22
CA GLY A 105 -2.55 14.57 -1.24
C GLY A 105 -3.17 13.22 -0.98
N ASP A 106 -2.32 12.24 -0.67
CA ASP A 106 -2.77 10.91 -0.28
C ASP A 106 -1.92 10.33 0.83
N VAL A 107 -2.54 9.45 1.59
CA VAL A 107 -1.90 8.63 2.60
C VAL A 107 -2.43 7.21 2.51
N ASN A 108 -1.53 6.25 2.59
CA ASN A 108 -1.83 4.83 2.69
C ASN A 108 -1.07 4.24 3.87
N VAL A 109 -1.77 3.51 4.72
CA VAL A 109 -1.15 2.77 5.83
C VAL A 109 -1.71 1.35 5.82
N THR A 110 -0.81 0.39 5.89
CA THR A 110 -1.15 -1.03 6.00
C THR A 110 -0.37 -1.63 7.16
N HIS A 111 -1.07 -2.32 8.03
CA HIS A 111 -0.50 -3.11 9.10
C HIS A 111 -0.94 -4.56 8.95
N PHE A 112 -0.03 -5.50 9.09
CA PHE A 112 -0.40 -6.92 9.12
C PHE A 112 0.43 -7.72 10.12
N ASN A 113 -0.22 -8.75 10.65
CA ASN A 113 0.38 -9.80 11.43
C ASN A 113 0.25 -11.11 10.66
N ALA A 114 1.33 -11.86 10.57
CA ALA A 114 1.34 -13.15 9.88
C ALA A 114 2.20 -14.15 10.64
N SER A 115 1.70 -15.38 10.78
CA SER A 115 2.49 -16.49 11.29
C SER A 115 3.15 -17.22 10.12
N GLN A 116 4.35 -17.73 10.36
CA GLN A 116 5.16 -18.46 9.36
C GLN A 116 5.22 -19.94 9.74
N PRO A 117 4.42 -20.79 9.10
CA PRO A 117 4.30 -22.20 9.52
C PRO A 117 5.49 -23.07 9.15
N GLY A 118 6.46 -22.59 8.33
CA GLY A 118 7.54 -23.40 7.81
C GLY A 118 7.07 -24.50 6.85
N GLU A 119 7.90 -25.50 6.61
CA GLU A 119 7.57 -26.66 5.77
C GLU A 119 6.62 -27.63 6.51
N VAL A 120 5.91 -28.49 5.76
CA VAL A 120 5.01 -29.49 6.37
C VAL A 120 5.80 -30.54 7.17
N THR A 121 6.96 -30.90 6.65
CA THR A 121 7.88 -31.88 7.25
C THR A 121 8.75 -31.31 8.36
N ASP A 122 8.91 -29.98 8.37
CA ASP A 122 9.67 -29.27 9.39
C ASP A 122 8.94 -27.96 9.75
N PRO A 123 7.88 -28.04 10.56
CA PRO A 123 7.07 -26.89 10.91
C PRO A 123 7.82 -25.95 11.85
N MET A 124 7.64 -24.66 11.62
CA MET A 124 8.14 -23.61 12.49
C MET A 124 7.21 -23.37 13.68
N ILE A 125 7.80 -23.11 14.83
CA ILE A 125 7.11 -22.75 16.07
C ILE A 125 7.49 -21.31 16.43
N ASP A 126 6.49 -20.55 16.87
CA ASP A 126 6.67 -19.15 17.33
C ASP A 126 7.35 -18.26 16.28
N ALA A 127 7.09 -18.54 15.00
CA ALA A 127 7.57 -17.73 13.90
C ALA A 127 6.47 -16.77 13.43
N ASP A 128 6.63 -15.51 13.76
CA ASP A 128 5.62 -14.47 13.55
C ASP A 128 6.26 -13.19 13.02
N GLN A 129 5.48 -12.44 12.28
CA GLN A 129 5.87 -11.11 11.82
C GLN A 129 4.74 -10.12 12.00
N SER A 130 5.10 -8.90 12.37
CA SER A 130 4.22 -7.74 12.48
C SER A 130 4.85 -6.61 11.69
N ILE A 131 4.18 -6.18 10.64
CA ILE A 131 4.73 -5.19 9.71
C ILE A 131 3.73 -4.06 9.50
N THR A 132 4.23 -2.84 9.65
CA THR A 132 3.51 -1.62 9.27
C THR A 132 4.22 -0.97 8.09
N ARG A 133 3.47 -0.65 7.05
CA ARG A 133 3.94 0.14 5.91
C ARG A 133 3.05 1.34 5.73
N GLY A 134 3.67 2.50 5.58
CA GLY A 134 2.98 3.73 5.28
C GLY A 134 3.61 4.47 4.10
N MET A 135 2.77 5.20 3.40
CA MET A 135 3.20 6.15 2.37
C MET A 135 2.30 7.37 2.38
N THR A 136 2.85 8.50 2.10
CA THR A 136 2.11 9.74 1.87
C THR A 136 2.70 10.51 0.70
N SER A 137 1.85 11.20 -0.04
CA SER A 137 2.30 12.14 -1.07
C SER A 137 1.46 13.39 -1.10
N VAL A 138 2.07 14.48 -1.53
CA VAL A 138 1.40 15.74 -1.83
C VAL A 138 1.91 16.25 -3.17
N ALA A 139 1.01 16.66 -4.06
CA ALA A 139 1.37 17.22 -5.35
C ALA A 139 0.56 18.48 -5.65
N VAL A 140 1.24 19.46 -6.20
CA VAL A 140 0.64 20.65 -6.81
C VAL A 140 0.89 20.57 -8.31
N GLU A 141 -0.17 20.68 -9.08
CA GLU A 141 -0.11 20.55 -10.53
C GLU A 141 -0.72 21.76 -11.21
N ASN A 142 -0.12 22.15 -12.32
CA ASN A 142 -0.74 23.11 -13.22
C ASN A 142 -0.88 22.54 -14.64
N ARG A 143 -1.87 23.07 -15.36
CA ARG A 143 -2.13 22.68 -16.75
C ARG A 143 -2.66 23.86 -17.53
N TYR A 144 -1.83 24.40 -18.39
CA TYR A 144 -2.17 25.43 -19.37
C TYR A 144 -2.22 24.82 -20.77
N GLU A 145 -2.64 25.60 -21.76
CA GLU A 145 -2.75 25.13 -23.16
C GLU A 145 -1.46 24.58 -23.73
N ARG A 146 -0.32 25.22 -23.38
CA ARG A 146 1.00 24.88 -23.93
C ARG A 146 2.03 24.44 -22.89
N THR A 147 1.68 24.51 -21.62
CA THR A 147 2.58 24.12 -20.54
C THR A 147 1.84 23.36 -19.46
N SER A 148 2.45 22.34 -18.96
CA SER A 148 2.00 21.66 -17.74
C SER A 148 3.16 21.40 -16.82
N GLY A 149 2.90 21.45 -15.51
CA GLY A 149 3.92 21.21 -14.51
C GLY A 149 3.33 20.52 -13.28
N ALA A 150 4.21 19.86 -12.55
CA ALA A 150 3.88 19.23 -11.28
C ALA A 150 5.08 19.30 -10.34
N VAL A 151 4.82 19.64 -9.09
CA VAL A 151 5.76 19.46 -7.98
C VAL A 151 5.11 18.46 -7.04
N SER A 152 5.80 17.38 -6.73
CA SER A 152 5.33 16.39 -5.78
C SER A 152 6.38 16.07 -4.74
N PHE A 153 5.92 15.87 -3.51
CA PHE A 153 6.69 15.33 -2.39
C PHE A 153 6.10 13.98 -2.01
N PHE A 154 6.94 13.03 -1.64
CA PHE A 154 6.50 11.76 -1.08
C PHE A 154 7.35 11.36 0.13
N TYR A 155 6.74 10.61 1.02
CA TYR A 155 7.39 10.01 2.18
C TYR A 155 6.81 8.60 2.39
N ASN A 156 7.71 7.62 2.45
CA ASN A 156 7.38 6.22 2.74
C ASN A 156 8.09 5.83 4.03
N TRP A 157 7.43 5.00 4.84
CA TRP A 157 8.02 4.46 6.07
C TRP A 157 7.59 3.02 6.30
N GLY A 158 8.39 2.31 7.06
CA GLY A 158 8.11 0.94 7.42
C GLY A 158 8.69 0.56 8.77
N ASP A 159 7.87 -0.11 9.57
CA ASP A 159 8.27 -0.75 10.82
C ASP A 159 8.09 -2.25 10.67
N HIS A 160 9.14 -3.00 10.94
CA HIS A 160 9.15 -4.44 10.83
C HIS A 160 9.56 -5.05 12.16
N TRP A 161 8.72 -5.90 12.68
CA TRP A 161 9.03 -6.82 13.74
C TRP A 161 8.90 -8.24 13.22
N ILE A 162 9.98 -9.00 13.29
CA ILE A 162 10.07 -10.37 12.78
C ILE A 162 10.65 -11.25 13.87
N ASN A 163 10.00 -12.38 14.13
CA ASN A 163 10.48 -13.46 14.97
C ASN A 163 10.61 -14.69 14.09
N ASP A 164 11.84 -15.14 13.85
CA ASP A 164 12.11 -16.28 12.98
C ASP A 164 11.66 -17.62 13.59
N GLY A 165 11.40 -17.64 14.90
CA GLY A 165 10.98 -18.84 15.59
C GLY A 165 12.04 -19.94 15.65
N TYR A 166 11.59 -21.19 15.80
CA TYR A 166 12.44 -22.37 15.84
C TYR A 166 11.71 -23.56 15.23
N THR A 167 12.46 -24.57 14.77
CA THR A 167 11.88 -25.82 14.22
C THR A 167 11.25 -26.67 15.31
N ALA A 168 10.24 -27.46 14.95
CA ALA A 168 9.55 -28.35 15.88
C ALA A 168 10.36 -29.59 16.23
N ASN A 169 11.48 -29.85 15.53
CA ASN A 169 12.31 -31.04 15.76
C ASN A 169 13.34 -30.75 16.87
N PRO A 170 13.17 -31.32 18.09
CA PRO A 170 14.07 -31.09 19.20
C PRO A 170 15.48 -31.67 18.99
N ASP A 171 15.65 -32.60 18.05
CA ASP A 171 16.91 -33.23 17.72
C ASP A 171 17.71 -32.46 16.64
N ASP A 172 17.13 -31.45 16.04
CA ASP A 172 17.80 -30.61 15.05
C ASP A 172 18.79 -29.67 15.75
N LYS A 173 20.06 -30.07 15.77
CA LYS A 173 21.16 -29.24 16.30
C LYS A 173 21.37 -27.93 15.51
N ASN A 174 20.79 -27.83 14.32
CA ASN A 174 20.84 -26.66 13.47
C ASN A 174 19.55 -25.84 13.57
N SER A 175 18.61 -26.23 14.45
CA SER A 175 17.39 -25.45 14.67
C SER A 175 17.77 -24.00 14.91
N PRO A 176 17.26 -23.06 14.09
CA PRO A 176 17.60 -21.67 14.28
C PRO A 176 17.16 -21.24 15.68
N LYS A 177 18.05 -20.56 16.38
CA LYS A 177 17.70 -19.94 17.65
C LYS A 177 16.64 -18.87 17.36
N PRO A 178 15.65 -18.67 18.22
CA PRO A 178 14.69 -17.58 18.06
C PRO A 178 15.44 -16.27 17.88
N TYR A 179 15.34 -15.71 16.71
CA TYR A 179 15.91 -14.42 16.39
C TYR A 179 14.78 -13.42 16.23
N ARG A 180 14.88 -12.34 16.97
CA ARG A 180 13.94 -11.23 16.87
C ARG A 180 14.65 -10.07 16.22
N PHE A 181 14.03 -9.54 15.21
CA PHE A 181 14.53 -8.44 14.41
C PHE A 181 13.52 -7.31 14.38
N ASP A 182 13.95 -6.15 14.84
CA ASP A 182 13.22 -4.88 14.72
C ASP A 182 13.98 -3.99 13.76
N SER A 183 13.27 -3.47 12.75
CA SER A 183 13.82 -2.48 11.85
C SER A 183 12.82 -1.40 11.49
N HIS A 184 13.35 -0.24 11.25
CA HIS A 184 12.64 0.90 10.69
C HIS A 184 13.34 1.32 9.41
N ASP A 185 12.57 1.60 8.37
CA ASP A 185 13.07 2.19 7.14
C ASP A 185 12.19 3.37 6.73
N ASP A 186 12.82 4.38 6.16
CA ASP A 186 12.11 5.50 5.59
C ASP A 186 12.77 5.99 4.30
N MET A 187 11.97 6.59 3.43
CA MET A 187 12.41 7.19 2.18
C MET A 187 11.53 8.38 1.85
N MET A 188 12.15 9.50 1.49
CA MET A 188 11.43 10.67 1.01
C MET A 188 12.05 11.21 -0.27
N GLY A 189 11.24 11.94 -1.03
CA GLY A 189 11.72 12.55 -2.25
C GLY A 189 10.83 13.66 -2.76
N ILE A 190 11.41 14.47 -3.63
CA ILE A 190 10.72 15.53 -4.35
C ILE A 190 10.90 15.28 -5.83
N SER A 191 9.83 15.42 -6.59
CA SER A 191 9.83 15.34 -8.05
C SER A 191 9.30 16.65 -8.64
N LEU A 192 9.98 17.12 -9.66
CA LEU A 192 9.56 18.27 -10.47
C LEU A 192 9.42 17.84 -11.91
N SER A 193 8.25 18.05 -12.48
CA SER A 193 7.97 17.83 -13.90
C SER A 193 7.53 19.14 -14.54
N LEU A 194 8.09 19.45 -15.70
CA LEU A 194 7.68 20.59 -16.53
C LEU A 194 7.66 20.14 -17.98
N ILE A 195 6.53 20.31 -18.64
CA ILE A 195 6.32 20.00 -20.04
C ILE A 195 5.92 21.27 -20.76
N HIS A 196 6.64 21.58 -21.83
CA HIS A 196 6.31 22.67 -22.74
C HIS A 196 6.12 22.08 -24.15
N ILE A 197 4.98 22.39 -24.80
CA ILE A 197 4.60 21.89 -26.11
C ILE A 197 4.55 23.05 -27.11
#